data_b86d4041e312eb40aacc03007028957f
#
_entry.id   b86d4041e312eb40aacc03007028957f
#
_cell.length_a   1.000
_cell.length_b   1.000
_cell.length_c   1.000
_cell.angle_alpha   90.00
_cell.angle_beta   90.00
_cell.angle_gamma   90.00
#
_symmetry.space_group_name_H-M   'P 1'
#
loop_
_entity.id
_entity.type
_entity.pdbx_description
1 polymer ?
#
loop_
_entity_poly.entity_id
_entity_poly.type
_entity_poly.pdbx_seq_one_letter_code
_entity_poly.pdbx_strand_id
1 'polypeptide(L)'
;MKRLDVIPKPNKVEFLGGEVDPSELEITYIEDKSLADEAYVLTVVKSGIELRYGSPSGKFYGEQTLAQLGESCPRVRIEDRPAYKYRGFMLDTVRHIFTVEQTKKIIDAAAEVKMNRMHWHLTDDQGFRLTLDSHPEITEKASVRPDSAFG
;
A
#
# COMPACT_ATOMS: atom_id res chain seq x y z
N MET A 1 -18.55 6.69 20.96
CA MET A 1 -17.71 5.50 20.71
C MET A 1 -16.45 5.99 20.02
N LYS A 2 -15.24 5.81 20.57
CA LYS A 2 -14.00 6.23 19.89
C LYS A 2 -13.85 5.38 18.63
N ARG A 3 -13.57 6.02 17.50
CA ARG A 3 -13.35 5.38 16.19
C ARG A 3 -11.93 5.67 15.75
N LEU A 4 -11.28 4.70 15.15
CA LEU A 4 -10.00 4.87 14.48
C LEU A 4 -10.25 4.92 12.98
N ASP A 5 -9.86 6.02 12.34
CA ASP A 5 -10.06 6.23 10.91
C ASP A 5 -8.82 5.74 10.13
N VAL A 6 -8.66 4.42 10.09
CA VAL A 6 -7.60 3.71 9.35
C VAL A 6 -8.23 2.81 8.30
N ILE A 7 -7.68 2.83 7.08
CA ILE A 7 -8.13 2.04 5.93
C ILE A 7 -6.97 1.17 5.43
N PRO A 8 -7.18 -0.15 5.29
CA PRO A 8 -8.34 -0.95 5.72
C PRO A 8 -8.53 -0.93 7.24
N LYS A 9 -9.77 -1.13 7.69
CA LYS A 9 -10.06 -1.21 9.12
C LYS A 9 -9.31 -2.39 9.74
N PRO A 10 -8.49 -2.18 10.80
CA PRO A 10 -7.76 -3.24 11.46
C PRO A 10 -8.68 -4.30 12.10
N ASN A 11 -8.20 -5.53 12.21
CA ASN A 11 -8.95 -6.64 12.79
C ASN A 11 -9.33 -6.40 14.25
N LYS A 12 -8.40 -5.86 15.06
CA LYS A 12 -8.63 -5.57 16.45
C LYS A 12 -7.98 -4.26 16.85
N VAL A 13 -8.73 -3.43 17.56
CA VAL A 13 -8.27 -2.15 18.12
C VAL A 13 -8.66 -2.07 19.59
N GLU A 14 -7.67 -1.86 20.45
CA GLU A 14 -7.84 -1.61 21.87
C GLU A 14 -7.40 -0.18 22.20
N PHE A 15 -8.32 0.63 22.73
CA PHE A 15 -8.03 1.99 23.15
C PHE A 15 -7.50 2.01 24.59
N LEU A 16 -6.29 2.53 24.76
CA LEU A 16 -5.57 2.56 26.04
C LEU A 16 -5.81 3.86 26.84
N GLY A 17 -6.69 4.74 26.32
CA GLY A 17 -7.07 6.02 26.92
C GLY A 17 -5.99 7.11 26.78
N GLY A 18 -6.44 8.36 26.58
CA GLY A 18 -5.58 9.52 26.29
C GLY A 18 -5.10 9.54 24.85
N GLU A 19 -4.36 10.60 24.50
CA GLU A 19 -3.85 10.88 23.13
C GLU A 19 -2.34 11.14 23.19
N VAL A 20 -1.68 10.97 22.07
CA VAL A 20 -0.26 11.25 21.84
C VAL A 20 -0.06 11.73 20.42
N ASP A 21 1.03 12.43 20.17
CA ASP A 21 1.54 12.70 18.83
C ASP A 21 2.57 11.61 18.47
N PRO A 22 2.28 10.72 17.52
CA PRO A 22 3.21 9.68 17.14
C PRO A 22 4.51 10.20 16.53
N SER A 23 4.51 11.39 15.94
CA SER A 23 5.69 11.98 15.30
C SER A 23 6.81 12.32 16.29
N GLU A 24 6.46 12.53 17.56
CA GLU A 24 7.38 12.84 18.65
C GLU A 24 7.91 11.56 19.37
N LEU A 25 7.45 10.38 18.98
CA LEU A 25 7.75 9.14 19.67
C LEU A 25 8.77 8.28 18.94
N GLU A 26 9.65 7.65 19.71
CA GLU A 26 10.62 6.69 19.20
C GLU A 26 9.93 5.37 18.83
N ILE A 27 10.32 4.78 17.68
CA ILE A 27 9.74 3.52 17.19
C ILE A 27 10.71 2.38 17.44
N THR A 28 10.24 1.38 18.18
CA THR A 28 10.93 0.10 18.36
C THR A 28 10.35 -0.97 17.44
N TYR A 29 11.18 -1.57 16.61
CA TYR A 29 10.81 -2.65 15.69
C TYR A 29 11.21 -4.01 16.25
N ILE A 30 10.27 -4.95 16.28
CA ILE A 30 10.51 -6.32 16.80
C ILE A 30 10.01 -7.34 15.80
N GLU A 31 10.92 -8.13 15.24
CA GLU A 31 10.54 -9.29 14.45
C GLU A 31 10.06 -10.42 15.38
N ASP A 32 8.82 -10.87 15.19
CA ASP A 32 8.18 -11.90 16.00
C ASP A 32 7.70 -13.05 15.11
N LYS A 33 8.48 -14.12 15.08
CA LYS A 33 8.21 -15.31 14.25
C LYS A 33 6.96 -16.10 14.68
N SER A 34 6.33 -15.76 15.79
CA SER A 34 5.04 -16.34 16.17
C SER A 34 3.86 -15.71 15.44
N LEU A 35 4.05 -14.52 14.87
CA LEU A 35 3.06 -13.86 14.03
C LEU A 35 3.04 -14.46 12.62
N ALA A 36 1.85 -14.42 11.99
CA ALA A 36 1.73 -14.78 10.58
C ALA A 36 2.50 -13.79 9.69
N ASP A 37 2.84 -14.21 8.49
CA ASP A 37 3.75 -13.52 7.56
C ASP A 37 3.42 -12.02 7.35
N GLU A 38 2.18 -11.68 7.04
CA GLU A 38 1.75 -10.30 6.82
C GLU A 38 1.10 -9.65 8.06
N ALA A 39 1.21 -10.32 9.25
CA ALA A 39 0.62 -9.83 10.49
C ALA A 39 1.54 -8.85 11.22
N TYR A 40 0.93 -7.96 11.98
CA TYR A 40 1.64 -7.04 12.87
C TYR A 40 0.81 -6.72 14.12
N VAL A 41 1.51 -6.27 15.16
CA VAL A 41 0.94 -5.65 16.35
C VAL A 41 1.61 -4.28 16.52
N LEU A 42 0.80 -3.23 16.47
CA LEU A 42 1.24 -1.85 16.66
C LEU A 42 0.71 -1.34 18.01
N THR A 43 1.62 -0.91 18.89
CA THR A 43 1.27 -0.31 20.17
C THR A 43 1.79 1.12 20.21
N VAL A 44 0.90 2.08 20.43
CA VAL A 44 1.22 3.51 20.54
C VAL A 44 0.85 3.98 21.93
N VAL A 45 1.86 4.36 22.72
CA VAL A 45 1.73 4.83 24.11
C VAL A 45 2.65 6.03 24.36
N LYS A 46 2.52 6.70 25.51
CA LYS A 46 3.35 7.88 25.84
C LYS A 46 4.85 7.62 25.89
N SER A 47 5.25 6.39 26.17
CA SER A 47 6.66 6.01 26.28
C SER A 47 7.31 5.64 24.94
N GLY A 48 6.54 5.56 23.87
CA GLY A 48 7.03 5.21 22.54
C GLY A 48 6.05 4.39 21.73
N ILE A 49 6.52 3.96 20.57
CA ILE A 49 5.80 3.11 19.62
C ILE A 49 6.50 1.76 19.53
N GLU A 50 5.78 0.68 19.67
CA GLU A 50 6.28 -0.68 19.40
C GLU A 50 5.56 -1.26 18.17
N LEU A 51 6.31 -1.69 17.17
CA LEU A 51 5.81 -2.42 16.02
C LEU A 51 6.42 -3.81 15.97
N ARG A 52 5.63 -4.82 16.35
CA ARG A 52 5.95 -6.24 16.18
C ARG A 52 5.40 -6.72 14.85
N TYR A 53 6.17 -7.54 14.13
CA TYR A 53 5.80 -8.01 12.78
C TYR A 53 6.32 -9.41 12.49
N GLY A 54 5.56 -10.19 11.72
CA GLY A 54 5.94 -11.57 11.34
C GLY A 54 6.98 -11.63 10.22
N SER A 55 6.99 -10.63 9.33
CA SER A 55 7.88 -10.52 8.18
C SER A 55 8.08 -9.07 7.75
N PRO A 56 8.99 -8.77 6.80
CA PRO A 56 9.11 -7.44 6.20
C PRO A 56 7.79 -6.88 5.64
N SER A 57 6.91 -7.73 5.10
CA SER A 57 5.58 -7.30 4.64
C SER A 57 4.69 -6.86 5.81
N GLY A 58 4.70 -7.60 6.92
CA GLY A 58 3.96 -7.21 8.14
C GLY A 58 4.47 -5.90 8.71
N LYS A 59 5.81 -5.69 8.71
CA LYS A 59 6.42 -4.41 9.09
C LYS A 59 5.88 -3.28 8.23
N PHE A 60 5.94 -3.41 6.91
CA PHE A 60 5.45 -2.43 5.96
C PHE A 60 3.97 -2.06 6.21
N TYR A 61 3.10 -3.05 6.42
CA TYR A 61 1.67 -2.79 6.68
C TYR A 61 1.42 -2.12 8.03
N GLY A 62 2.23 -2.42 9.04
CA GLY A 62 2.21 -1.72 10.32
C GLY A 62 2.61 -0.26 10.19
N GLU A 63 3.63 0.04 9.38
CA GLU A 63 4.07 1.41 9.06
C GLU A 63 2.99 2.18 8.30
N GLN A 64 2.29 1.55 7.32
CA GLN A 64 1.14 2.18 6.65
C GLN A 64 0.01 2.52 7.63
N THR A 65 -0.24 1.65 8.60
CA THR A 65 -1.23 1.94 9.66
C THR A 65 -0.79 3.09 10.55
N LEU A 66 0.48 3.10 10.97
CA LEU A 66 1.03 4.17 11.79
C LEU A 66 0.95 5.52 11.07
N ALA A 67 1.30 5.58 9.79
CA ALA A 67 1.22 6.80 8.97
C ALA A 67 -0.21 7.39 8.91
N GLN A 68 -1.24 6.54 8.96
CA GLN A 68 -2.65 6.98 8.92
C GLN A 68 -3.16 7.47 10.29
N LEU A 69 -2.42 7.31 11.40
CA LEU A 69 -2.89 7.75 12.71
C LEU A 69 -2.85 9.28 12.88
N GLY A 70 -2.07 10.00 12.07
CA GLY A 70 -1.94 11.46 12.11
C GLY A 70 -1.19 11.98 13.34
N GLU A 71 -1.16 13.31 13.48
CA GLU A 71 -0.40 14.02 14.52
C GLU A 71 -1.03 13.89 15.93
N SER A 72 -2.32 13.64 16.03
CA SER A 72 -3.01 13.42 17.31
C SER A 72 -3.79 12.13 17.23
N CYS A 73 -3.25 11.07 17.79
CA CYS A 73 -3.91 9.78 17.81
C CYS A 73 -4.22 9.30 19.24
N PRO A 74 -5.28 8.51 19.44
CA PRO A 74 -5.52 7.85 20.71
C PRO A 74 -4.40 6.85 21.00
N ARG A 75 -4.01 6.70 22.25
CA ARG A 75 -3.16 5.58 22.66
C ARG A 75 -3.90 4.28 22.37
N VAL A 76 -3.28 3.42 21.54
CA VAL A 76 -3.93 2.21 21.03
C VAL A 76 -2.99 1.02 20.98
N ARG A 77 -3.57 -0.17 21.04
CA ARG A 77 -2.96 -1.41 20.58
C ARG A 77 -3.79 -1.97 19.43
N ILE A 78 -3.14 -2.16 18.29
CA ILE A 78 -3.75 -2.64 17.04
C ILE A 78 -3.13 -4.00 16.73
N GLU A 79 -3.98 -5.01 16.53
CA GLU A 79 -3.58 -6.30 15.99
C GLU A 79 -4.23 -6.48 14.63
N ASP A 80 -3.43 -6.70 13.59
CA ASP A 80 -3.95 -6.77 12.24
C ASP A 80 -3.21 -7.80 11.37
N ARG A 81 -3.93 -8.33 10.41
CA ARG A 81 -3.45 -9.20 9.34
C ARG A 81 -4.42 -9.16 8.18
N PRO A 82 -3.97 -9.34 6.95
CA PRO A 82 -4.87 -9.41 5.80
C PRO A 82 -5.86 -10.57 5.90
N ALA A 83 -7.11 -10.33 5.50
CA ALA A 83 -8.12 -11.38 5.34
C ALA A 83 -7.85 -12.24 4.08
N TYR A 84 -7.22 -11.64 3.06
CA TYR A 84 -6.94 -12.29 1.77
C TYR A 84 -5.46 -12.17 1.42
N LYS A 85 -4.87 -13.27 0.92
CA LYS A 85 -3.48 -13.30 0.44
C LYS A 85 -3.29 -12.49 -0.85
N TYR A 86 -4.27 -12.48 -1.73
CA TYR A 86 -4.26 -11.70 -2.96
C TYR A 86 -5.11 -10.43 -2.79
N ARG A 87 -4.48 -9.28 -2.90
CA ARG A 87 -5.11 -7.95 -2.82
C ARG A 87 -4.58 -7.12 -3.97
N GLY A 88 -5.19 -7.31 -5.13
CA GLY A 88 -4.67 -6.76 -6.39
C GLY A 88 -5.63 -5.78 -7.05
N PHE A 89 -5.05 -4.99 -7.94
CA PHE A 89 -5.76 -4.15 -8.89
C PHE A 89 -5.12 -4.27 -10.27
N MET A 90 -5.83 -3.88 -11.29
CA MET A 90 -5.31 -3.82 -12.66
C MET A 90 -5.24 -2.36 -13.12
N LEU A 91 -4.12 -1.97 -13.73
CA LEU A 91 -3.94 -0.69 -14.38
C LEU A 91 -3.77 -0.90 -15.88
N ASP A 92 -4.72 -0.39 -16.65
CA ASP A 92 -4.68 -0.43 -18.11
C ASP A 92 -3.99 0.83 -18.65
N THR A 93 -2.76 0.67 -19.09
CA THR A 93 -1.97 1.74 -19.72
C THR A 93 -1.97 1.65 -21.25
N VAL A 94 -2.69 0.69 -21.83
CA VAL A 94 -2.80 0.49 -23.25
C VAL A 94 -3.85 1.41 -23.85
N ARG A 95 -5.08 1.35 -23.33
CA ARG A 95 -6.19 2.16 -23.82
C ARG A 95 -6.01 3.63 -23.48
N HIS A 96 -5.39 3.90 -22.32
CA HIS A 96 -5.04 5.26 -21.92
C HIS A 96 -3.64 5.26 -21.30
N ILE A 97 -2.74 6.13 -21.81
CA ILE A 97 -1.39 6.20 -21.29
C ILE A 97 -1.33 7.00 -19.98
N PHE A 98 -0.57 6.47 -19.01
CA PHE A 98 -0.24 7.17 -17.77
C PHE A 98 1.25 7.53 -17.77
N THR A 99 1.58 8.69 -17.24
CA THR A 99 2.99 9.04 -17.00
C THR A 99 3.58 8.17 -15.90
N VAL A 100 4.90 8.12 -15.82
CA VAL A 100 5.61 7.40 -14.76
C VAL A 100 5.19 7.93 -13.38
N GLU A 101 5.05 9.25 -13.24
CA GLU A 101 4.64 9.92 -11.99
C GLU A 101 3.22 9.55 -11.60
N GLN A 102 2.30 9.51 -12.56
CA GLN A 102 0.92 9.07 -12.30
C GLN A 102 0.87 7.60 -11.87
N THR A 103 1.64 6.74 -12.57
CA THR A 103 1.73 5.32 -12.21
C THR A 103 2.29 5.11 -10.80
N LYS A 104 3.35 5.84 -10.42
CA LYS A 104 3.90 5.81 -9.07
C LYS A 104 2.88 6.23 -8.01
N LYS A 105 2.15 7.33 -8.23
CA LYS A 105 1.09 7.77 -7.32
C LYS A 105 -0.01 6.72 -7.12
N ILE A 106 -0.37 5.99 -8.17
CA ILE A 106 -1.35 4.89 -8.08
C ILE A 106 -0.78 3.74 -7.23
N ILE A 107 0.50 3.41 -7.42
CA ILE A 107 1.19 2.38 -6.62
C ILE A 107 1.25 2.79 -5.15
N ASP A 108 1.62 4.05 -4.86
CA ASP A 108 1.69 4.58 -3.50
C ASP A 108 0.31 4.53 -2.82
N ALA A 109 -0.74 5.00 -3.50
CA ALA A 109 -2.11 4.91 -2.98
C ALA A 109 -2.57 3.46 -2.74
N ALA A 110 -2.19 2.52 -3.61
CA ALA A 110 -2.47 1.10 -3.42
C ALA A 110 -1.70 0.53 -2.22
N ALA A 111 -0.46 0.98 -2.00
CA ALA A 111 0.36 0.59 -0.86
C ALA A 111 -0.23 1.08 0.47
N GLU A 112 -0.72 2.32 0.53
CA GLU A 112 -1.39 2.89 1.71
C GLU A 112 -2.58 2.04 2.18
N VAL A 113 -3.33 1.46 1.24
CA VAL A 113 -4.45 0.53 1.54
C VAL A 113 -4.03 -0.94 1.55
N LYS A 114 -2.73 -1.22 1.65
CA LYS A 114 -2.15 -2.55 1.83
C LYS A 114 -2.43 -3.53 0.68
N MET A 115 -2.59 -3.04 -0.54
CA MET A 115 -2.59 -3.90 -1.73
C MET A 115 -1.19 -4.47 -1.97
N ASN A 116 -1.12 -5.69 -2.53
CA ASN A 116 0.15 -6.41 -2.69
C ASN A 116 0.37 -6.96 -4.10
N ARG A 117 -0.53 -6.71 -5.03
CA ARG A 117 -0.40 -7.13 -6.42
C ARG A 117 -0.90 -6.04 -7.35
N MET A 118 -0.13 -5.79 -8.40
CA MET A 118 -0.52 -4.96 -9.51
C MET A 118 -0.49 -5.80 -10.79
N HIS A 119 -1.61 -5.87 -11.50
CA HIS A 119 -1.65 -6.35 -12.86
C HIS A 119 -1.48 -5.14 -13.79
N TRP A 120 -0.29 -4.98 -14.31
CA TRP A 120 0.00 -3.90 -15.24
C TRP A 120 -0.29 -4.37 -16.67
N HIS A 121 -1.37 -3.85 -17.26
CA HIS A 121 -1.77 -4.17 -18.62
C HIS A 121 -1.01 -3.28 -19.60
N LEU A 122 -0.01 -3.84 -20.26
CA LEU A 122 0.96 -3.13 -21.09
C LEU A 122 0.81 -3.38 -22.58
N THR A 123 0.06 -4.42 -22.97
CA THR A 123 -0.07 -4.85 -24.36
C THR A 123 -1.48 -5.32 -24.67
N ASP A 124 -2.04 -4.82 -25.76
CA ASP A 124 -3.35 -5.21 -26.28
C ASP A 124 -3.42 -4.83 -27.79
N ASP A 125 -4.56 -5.08 -28.45
CA ASP A 125 -4.81 -4.71 -29.85
C ASP A 125 -4.76 -3.19 -30.10
N GLN A 126 -5.06 -2.35 -29.07
CA GLN A 126 -5.03 -0.89 -29.18
C GLN A 126 -3.66 -0.26 -28.95
N GLY A 127 -2.67 -1.03 -28.55
CA GLY A 127 -1.32 -0.49 -28.31
C GLY A 127 -0.37 -1.44 -27.61
N PHE A 128 0.90 -1.11 -27.69
CA PHE A 128 1.98 -1.91 -27.11
C PHE A 128 2.95 -0.98 -26.37
N ARG A 129 3.10 -1.13 -25.07
CA ARG A 129 3.85 -0.22 -24.19
C ARG A 129 5.22 -0.75 -23.75
N LEU A 130 5.65 -1.89 -24.31
CA LEU A 130 6.97 -2.46 -24.04
C LEU A 130 7.93 -2.06 -25.18
N THR A 131 9.14 -1.70 -24.79
CA THR A 131 10.23 -1.53 -25.75
C THR A 131 10.86 -2.90 -26.03
N LEU A 132 10.98 -3.25 -27.31
CA LEU A 132 11.62 -4.48 -27.75
C LEU A 132 12.86 -4.13 -28.58
N ASP A 133 14.06 -4.38 -28.02
CA ASP A 133 15.33 -4.11 -28.69
C ASP A 133 15.49 -4.97 -29.97
N SER A 134 14.90 -6.17 -29.98
CA SER A 134 14.92 -7.09 -31.12
C SER A 134 13.96 -6.68 -32.27
N HIS A 135 12.95 -5.85 -31.99
CA HIS A 135 11.91 -5.42 -32.90
C HIS A 135 11.53 -3.96 -32.65
N PRO A 136 12.45 -3.01 -32.89
CA PRO A 136 12.22 -1.59 -32.60
C PRO A 136 11.03 -1.01 -33.38
N GLU A 137 10.75 -1.54 -34.60
CA GLU A 137 9.62 -1.16 -35.43
C GLU A 137 8.25 -1.42 -34.75
N ILE A 138 8.13 -2.40 -33.86
CA ILE A 138 6.91 -2.64 -33.10
C ILE A 138 6.73 -1.50 -32.11
N THR A 139 7.78 -1.14 -31.39
CA THR A 139 7.75 -0.03 -30.44
C THR A 139 7.35 1.27 -31.13
N GLU A 140 7.97 1.57 -32.28
CA GLU A 140 7.75 2.80 -33.02
C GLU A 140 6.31 2.93 -33.54
N LYS A 141 5.76 1.86 -34.09
CA LYS A 141 4.41 1.85 -34.72
C LYS A 141 3.29 1.65 -33.71
N ALA A 142 3.46 0.75 -32.75
CA ALA A 142 2.40 0.33 -31.82
C ALA A 142 2.32 1.15 -30.55
N SER A 143 3.31 2.01 -30.27
CA SER A 143 3.26 2.93 -29.13
C SER A 143 2.42 4.18 -29.38
N VAL A 144 2.18 4.51 -30.65
CA VAL A 144 1.43 5.70 -31.07
C VAL A 144 0.08 5.26 -31.65
N ARG A 145 -0.98 5.87 -31.16
CA ARG A 145 -2.34 5.70 -31.67
C ARG A 145 -2.90 7.07 -32.05
N PRO A 146 -3.21 7.31 -33.33
CA PRO A 146 -3.65 8.63 -33.80
C PRO A 146 -5.08 8.95 -33.38
N ASP A 147 -5.88 7.94 -33.00
CA ASP A 147 -7.27 8.11 -32.62
C ASP A 147 -7.66 7.18 -31.49
N SER A 148 -8.71 7.50 -30.76
CA SER A 148 -9.25 6.71 -29.67
C SER A 148 -10.74 6.47 -29.88
N ALA A 149 -11.16 5.20 -29.80
CA ALA A 149 -12.57 4.83 -29.92
C ALA A 149 -13.46 5.42 -28.79
N PHE A 150 -12.84 5.99 -27.76
CA PHE A 150 -13.54 6.56 -26.60
C PHE A 150 -13.33 8.08 -26.46
N GLY A 151 -13.03 8.76 -27.55
CA GLY A 151 -13.04 10.22 -27.65
C GLY A 151 -11.84 10.93 -27.08
#